data_991e3f469be00507774fe8018a739302
#
_entry.id   991e3f469be00507774fe8018a739302
#
_cell.length_a   1.000
_cell.length_b   1.000
_cell.length_c   1.000
_cell.angle_alpha   90.00
_cell.angle_beta   90.00
_cell.angle_gamma   90.00
#
_symmetry.space_group_name_H-M   'P 1'
#
loop_
_entity.id
_entity.type
_entity.pdbx_description
1 polymer ?
#
loop_
_entity_poly.entity_id
_entity_poly.type
_entity_poly.pdbx_seq_one_letter_code
_entity_poly.pdbx_strand_id
1 'polypeptide(L)'
;MEFSRRQFMAGAGALAAAPAVLGDAKKVFKVGLVGCGGRGCQWRGGVCGQMVDGAWRGGGAIHDISQAARRLGCRVQLVAAADFDRQRAVDVCRRYGVDEKMAFGGANGYKDVVAADCDIVLLCTPPLFRARQAAACVAAGRHIFAEKPVATDPRGLRAFLKTVADAKAKNLSILSGTLHRHSNRFLRQIGPIRAGAIGRIVAGRVYRCHGAMWVHPRRPTDTNASY
;
A
#
# COMPACT_ATOMS: atom_id res chain seq x y z
N MET A 1 18.23 20.77 11.09
CA MET A 1 16.95 21.38 10.68
C MET A 1 15.90 20.86 11.63
N GLU A 2 15.55 21.63 12.65
CA GLU A 2 14.50 21.27 13.61
C GLU A 2 13.13 21.55 13.00
N PHE A 3 12.36 20.49 12.77
CA PHE A 3 10.97 20.63 12.37
C PHE A 3 10.13 21.04 13.58
N SER A 4 9.59 22.25 13.57
CA SER A 4 8.71 22.72 14.65
C SER A 4 7.38 21.95 14.65
N ARG A 5 6.79 21.76 15.84
CA ARG A 5 5.46 21.13 16.00
C ARG A 5 4.38 21.81 15.13
N ARG A 6 4.48 23.11 14.88
CA ARG A 6 3.55 23.85 14.00
C ARG A 6 3.68 23.44 12.54
N GLN A 7 4.89 23.17 12.04
CA GLN A 7 5.11 22.69 10.66
C GLN A 7 4.59 21.27 10.46
N PHE A 8 4.69 20.41 11.48
CA PHE A 8 4.09 19.08 11.45
C PHE A 8 2.55 19.13 11.44
N MET A 9 1.96 20.06 12.21
CA MET A 9 0.50 20.24 12.27
C MET A 9 -0.06 20.94 11.02
N ALA A 10 0.68 21.86 10.42
CA ALA A 10 0.30 22.48 9.13
C ALA A 10 0.32 21.46 7.99
N GLY A 11 1.24 20.48 8.01
CA GLY A 11 1.23 19.37 7.08
C GLY A 11 0.02 18.42 7.22
N ALA A 12 -0.57 18.31 8.42
CA ALA A 12 -1.78 17.53 8.65
C ALA A 12 -3.06 18.26 8.21
N GLY A 13 -3.05 19.59 8.22
CA GLY A 13 -4.16 20.42 7.70
C GLY A 13 -4.20 20.52 6.17
N ALA A 14 -3.07 20.33 5.51
CA ALA A 14 -2.99 20.35 4.05
C ALA A 14 -3.60 19.08 3.38
N LEU A 15 -3.95 18.05 4.14
CA LEU A 15 -4.74 16.91 3.64
C LEU A 15 -6.22 17.28 3.37
N ALA A 16 -6.68 18.44 3.85
CA ALA A 16 -8.02 18.97 3.52
C ALA A 16 -8.06 19.76 2.22
N ALA A 17 -6.91 20.05 1.61
CA ALA A 17 -6.79 20.79 0.37
C ALA A 17 -6.00 19.99 -0.69
N ALA A 18 -6.18 18.68 -0.74
CA ALA A 18 -5.94 17.98 -2.00
C ALA A 18 -6.93 18.62 -3.00
N PRO A 19 -6.45 19.24 -4.09
CA PRO A 19 -7.37 19.77 -5.09
C PRO A 19 -8.31 18.65 -5.46
N ALA A 20 -9.59 18.94 -5.48
CA ALA A 20 -10.63 18.01 -5.80
C ALA A 20 -10.36 17.40 -7.19
N VAL A 21 -9.66 16.27 -7.20
CA VAL A 21 -9.69 15.30 -8.31
C VAL A 21 -11.11 14.66 -8.36
N LEU A 22 -12.05 15.26 -7.70
CA LEU A 22 -13.47 14.90 -7.63
C LEU A 22 -14.24 15.35 -8.87
N GLY A 23 -13.56 15.81 -9.92
CA GLY A 23 -14.20 16.47 -11.04
C GLY A 23 -14.89 15.57 -12.06
N ASP A 24 -14.72 14.25 -12.06
CA ASP A 24 -15.39 13.42 -13.05
C ASP A 24 -15.84 12.08 -12.44
N ALA A 25 -17.14 11.92 -12.25
CA ALA A 25 -17.79 10.72 -11.71
C ALA A 25 -17.53 9.43 -12.55
N LYS A 26 -16.69 9.52 -13.57
CA LYS A 26 -16.33 8.43 -14.49
C LYS A 26 -14.83 8.16 -14.55
N LYS A 27 -13.98 8.78 -13.72
CA LYS A 27 -12.53 8.57 -13.80
C LYS A 27 -12.16 7.14 -13.40
N VAL A 28 -11.43 6.47 -14.27
CA VAL A 28 -10.86 5.14 -14.03
C VAL A 28 -9.37 5.31 -13.73
N PHE A 29 -8.94 4.86 -12.55
CA PHE A 29 -7.53 4.80 -12.18
C PHE A 29 -6.95 3.44 -12.53
N LYS A 30 -5.90 3.40 -13.32
CA LYS A 30 -5.14 2.19 -13.65
C LYS A 30 -4.17 1.88 -12.53
N VAL A 31 -4.20 0.65 -12.03
CA VAL A 31 -3.43 0.25 -10.85
C VAL A 31 -2.53 -0.94 -11.18
N GLY A 32 -1.26 -0.84 -10.81
CA GLY A 32 -0.31 -1.94 -10.77
C GLY A 32 -0.20 -2.51 -9.35
N LEU A 33 -0.11 -3.83 -9.22
CA LEU A 33 0.07 -4.51 -7.93
C LEU A 33 1.43 -5.19 -7.88
N VAL A 34 2.23 -4.89 -6.86
CA VAL A 34 3.51 -5.56 -6.58
C VAL A 34 3.45 -6.21 -5.21
N GLY A 35 3.49 -7.54 -5.20
CA GLY A 35 3.24 -8.38 -4.02
C GLY A 35 1.79 -8.83 -3.93
N CYS A 36 1.52 -10.03 -4.46
CA CYS A 36 0.20 -10.63 -4.58
C CYS A 36 -0.22 -11.49 -3.39
N GLY A 37 0.54 -11.46 -2.29
CA GLY A 37 0.29 -12.22 -1.08
C GLY A 37 -0.89 -11.69 -0.24
N GLY A 38 -0.90 -12.01 1.05
CA GLY A 38 -2.00 -11.69 1.98
C GLY A 38 -2.38 -10.22 2.04
N ARG A 39 -1.41 -9.28 1.93
CA ARG A 39 -1.68 -7.85 1.94
C ARG A 39 -2.01 -7.27 0.56
N GLY A 40 -1.52 -7.87 -0.52
CA GLY A 40 -1.83 -7.42 -1.87
C GLY A 40 -3.28 -7.71 -2.27
N CYS A 41 -3.66 -8.99 -2.23
CA CYS A 41 -4.97 -9.45 -2.70
C CYS A 41 -5.60 -10.55 -1.83
N GLN A 42 -5.07 -10.83 -0.63
CA GLN A 42 -5.45 -11.98 0.21
C GLN A 42 -5.34 -13.33 -0.51
N TRP A 43 -4.30 -13.49 -1.30
CA TRP A 43 -4.04 -14.78 -1.92
C TRP A 43 -3.85 -15.88 -0.86
N ARG A 44 -4.63 -16.96 -0.96
CA ARG A 44 -4.52 -18.17 -0.13
C ARG A 44 -4.82 -19.38 -0.99
N GLY A 45 -3.83 -20.25 -1.17
CA GLY A 45 -4.04 -21.55 -1.84
C GLY A 45 -4.58 -21.46 -3.27
N GLY A 46 -4.11 -20.50 -4.07
CA GLY A 46 -4.57 -20.32 -5.47
C GLY A 46 -5.78 -19.38 -5.63
N VAL A 47 -6.29 -18.80 -4.54
CA VAL A 47 -7.47 -17.91 -4.61
C VAL A 47 -7.14 -16.52 -4.08
N CYS A 48 -7.42 -15.50 -4.88
CA CYS A 48 -7.36 -14.09 -4.48
C CYS A 48 -8.69 -13.64 -3.88
N GLY A 49 -8.77 -13.62 -2.55
CA GLY A 49 -10.00 -13.32 -1.82
C GLY A 49 -11.02 -14.45 -1.89
N GLN A 50 -12.13 -14.32 -1.21
CA GLN A 50 -13.15 -15.36 -1.11
C GLN A 50 -14.54 -14.77 -1.24
N MET A 51 -15.40 -15.36 -2.06
CA MET A 51 -16.84 -15.12 -2.01
C MET A 51 -17.41 -15.91 -0.82
N VAL A 52 -18.01 -15.22 0.12
CA VAL A 52 -18.70 -15.83 1.26
C VAL A 52 -20.11 -15.25 1.30
N ASP A 53 -21.12 -16.10 1.27
CA ASP A 53 -22.54 -15.72 1.30
C ASP A 53 -22.94 -14.71 0.20
N GLY A 54 -22.46 -14.90 -1.03
CA GLY A 54 -22.76 -14.01 -2.15
C GLY A 54 -22.10 -12.63 -2.08
N ALA A 55 -21.38 -12.33 -1.01
CA ALA A 55 -20.61 -11.11 -0.85
C ALA A 55 -19.13 -11.38 -0.99
N TRP A 56 -18.43 -10.49 -1.71
CA TRP A 56 -16.99 -10.53 -1.82
C TRP A 56 -16.35 -10.21 -0.46
N ARG A 57 -15.77 -11.20 0.17
CA ARG A 57 -14.92 -11.05 1.36
C ARG A 57 -13.46 -11.22 0.95
N GLY A 58 -12.99 -10.32 0.13
CA GLY A 58 -11.59 -10.15 -0.18
C GLY A 58 -11.07 -8.96 0.59
N GLY A 59 -9.91 -9.08 1.16
CA GLY A 59 -9.15 -7.96 1.68
C GLY A 59 -7.94 -7.72 0.80
N GLY A 60 -7.02 -6.93 1.34
CA GLY A 60 -5.81 -6.56 0.65
C GLY A 60 -5.94 -5.24 -0.10
N ALA A 61 -4.77 -4.71 -0.46
CA ALA A 61 -4.67 -3.35 -0.97
C ALA A 61 -5.50 -3.09 -2.24
N ILE A 62 -5.60 -4.08 -3.13
CA ILE A 62 -6.39 -3.93 -4.35
C ILE A 62 -7.90 -3.84 -4.08
N HIS A 63 -8.38 -4.56 -3.07
CA HIS A 63 -9.77 -4.43 -2.63
C HIS A 63 -10.01 -3.09 -1.94
N ASP A 64 -9.11 -2.72 -1.02
CA ASP A 64 -9.24 -1.49 -0.22
C ASP A 64 -9.26 -0.25 -1.12
N ILE A 65 -8.38 -0.17 -2.13
CA ILE A 65 -8.38 0.95 -3.09
C ILE A 65 -9.63 0.95 -3.97
N SER A 66 -10.14 -0.22 -4.35
CA SER A 66 -11.38 -0.33 -5.12
C SER A 66 -12.60 0.15 -4.34
N GLN A 67 -12.67 -0.15 -3.04
CA GLN A 67 -13.73 0.35 -2.16
C GLN A 67 -13.61 1.86 -1.93
N ALA A 68 -12.40 2.37 -1.74
CA ALA A 68 -12.16 3.80 -1.61
C ALA A 68 -12.58 4.57 -2.88
N ALA A 69 -12.21 4.08 -4.05
CA ALA A 69 -12.58 4.67 -5.33
C ALA A 69 -14.11 4.72 -5.52
N ARG A 70 -14.83 3.62 -5.20
CA ARG A 70 -16.31 3.60 -5.29
C ARG A 70 -16.95 4.65 -4.40
N ARG A 71 -16.45 4.87 -3.17
CA ARG A 71 -16.96 5.91 -2.27
C ARG A 71 -16.75 7.33 -2.81
N LEU A 72 -15.76 7.50 -3.68
CA LEU A 72 -15.43 8.76 -4.34
C LEU A 72 -16.05 8.90 -5.75
N GLY A 73 -16.94 7.97 -6.15
CA GLY A 73 -17.53 7.97 -7.48
C GLY A 73 -16.55 7.59 -8.61
N CYS A 74 -15.37 7.04 -8.26
CA CYS A 74 -14.34 6.63 -9.21
C CYS A 74 -14.30 5.10 -9.36
N ARG A 75 -13.55 4.63 -10.36
CA ARG A 75 -13.29 3.21 -10.59
C ARG A 75 -11.80 2.92 -10.56
N VAL A 76 -11.45 1.70 -10.21
CA VAL A 76 -10.08 1.17 -10.28
C VAL A 76 -10.05 0.01 -11.25
N GLN A 77 -9.05 -0.01 -12.10
CA GLN A 77 -8.75 -1.11 -13.02
C GLN A 77 -7.34 -1.62 -12.72
N LEU A 78 -7.21 -2.89 -12.36
CA LEU A 78 -5.91 -3.55 -12.33
C LEU A 78 -5.41 -3.70 -13.78
N VAL A 79 -4.15 -3.35 -14.04
CA VAL A 79 -3.56 -3.43 -15.38
C VAL A 79 -2.33 -4.33 -15.42
N ALA A 80 -1.67 -4.55 -14.29
CA ALA A 80 -0.51 -5.43 -14.18
C ALA A 80 -0.32 -5.92 -12.75
N ALA A 81 0.29 -7.10 -12.58
CA ALA A 81 0.64 -7.64 -11.28
C ALA A 81 2.03 -8.28 -11.29
N ALA A 82 2.75 -8.22 -10.16
CA ALA A 82 4.01 -8.91 -9.96
C ALA A 82 4.09 -9.55 -8.57
N ASP A 83 4.67 -10.73 -8.52
CA ASP A 83 5.07 -11.40 -7.28
C ASP A 83 6.39 -12.13 -7.51
N PHE A 84 7.13 -12.48 -6.45
CA PHE A 84 8.29 -13.34 -6.60
C PHE A 84 7.90 -14.69 -7.23
N ASP A 85 6.79 -15.26 -6.77
CA ASP A 85 6.12 -16.41 -7.39
C ASP A 85 5.17 -15.91 -8.49
N ARG A 86 5.59 -16.07 -9.76
CA ARG A 86 4.80 -15.61 -10.91
C ARG A 86 3.37 -16.17 -10.92
N GLN A 87 3.16 -17.39 -10.41
CA GLN A 87 1.83 -18.00 -10.41
C GLN A 87 0.83 -17.17 -9.60
N ARG A 88 1.27 -16.56 -8.48
CA ARG A 88 0.40 -15.64 -7.70
C ARG A 88 -0.01 -14.41 -8.51
N ALA A 89 0.89 -13.87 -9.31
CA ALA A 89 0.56 -12.74 -10.19
C ALA A 89 -0.42 -13.16 -11.31
N VAL A 90 -0.24 -14.36 -11.87
CA VAL A 90 -1.17 -14.95 -12.85
C VAL A 90 -2.56 -15.11 -12.25
N ASP A 91 -2.67 -15.67 -11.04
CA ASP A 91 -3.96 -15.88 -10.36
C ASP A 91 -4.68 -14.54 -10.10
N VAL A 92 -3.92 -13.50 -9.75
CA VAL A 92 -4.45 -12.12 -9.60
C VAL A 92 -4.93 -11.58 -10.93
N CYS A 93 -4.14 -11.68 -12.00
CA CYS A 93 -4.51 -11.20 -13.33
C CYS A 93 -5.79 -11.88 -13.81
N ARG A 94 -5.87 -13.20 -13.73
CA ARG A 94 -7.09 -13.97 -14.06
C ARG A 94 -8.30 -13.50 -13.28
N ARG A 95 -8.13 -13.30 -11.96
CA ARG A 95 -9.20 -12.87 -11.08
C ARG A 95 -9.79 -11.51 -11.43
N TYR A 96 -8.94 -10.60 -11.89
CA TYR A 96 -9.35 -9.23 -12.24
C TYR A 96 -9.55 -9.00 -13.73
N GLY A 97 -9.55 -10.07 -14.55
CA GLY A 97 -9.77 -9.99 -16.00
C GLY A 97 -8.63 -9.30 -16.76
N VAL A 98 -7.40 -9.43 -16.25
CA VAL A 98 -6.18 -8.89 -16.85
C VAL A 98 -5.48 -10.02 -17.64
N ASP A 99 -4.93 -9.72 -18.82
CA ASP A 99 -4.15 -10.67 -19.61
C ASP A 99 -2.96 -11.20 -18.77
N GLU A 100 -2.73 -12.50 -18.80
CA GLU A 100 -1.65 -13.17 -18.07
C GLU A 100 -0.25 -12.73 -18.52
N LYS A 101 -0.13 -12.11 -19.69
CA LYS A 101 1.10 -11.44 -20.14
C LYS A 101 1.50 -10.26 -19.25
N MET A 102 0.53 -9.68 -18.52
CA MET A 102 0.73 -8.63 -17.56
C MET A 102 1.02 -9.15 -16.14
N ALA A 103 1.26 -10.46 -16.01
CA ALA A 103 1.66 -11.12 -14.77
C ALA A 103 3.17 -11.37 -14.78
N PHE A 104 3.90 -10.71 -13.91
CA PHE A 104 5.37 -10.74 -13.88
C PHE A 104 5.89 -11.49 -12.65
N GLY A 105 7.05 -12.14 -12.80
CA GLY A 105 7.65 -12.97 -11.76
C GLY A 105 9.03 -12.48 -11.33
N GLY A 106 9.49 -13.00 -10.17
CA GLY A 106 10.83 -12.79 -9.66
C GLY A 106 11.08 -11.44 -9.03
N ALA A 107 12.28 -11.25 -8.53
CA ALA A 107 12.68 -10.06 -7.75
C ALA A 107 12.63 -8.74 -8.54
N ASN A 108 12.64 -8.80 -9.87
CA ASN A 108 12.62 -7.64 -10.76
C ASN A 108 11.26 -7.42 -11.47
N GLY A 109 10.29 -8.31 -11.34
CA GLY A 109 8.97 -8.18 -11.97
C GLY A 109 8.23 -6.88 -11.64
N TYR A 110 8.58 -6.22 -10.54
CA TYR A 110 8.06 -4.88 -10.23
C TYR A 110 8.41 -3.82 -11.28
N LYS A 111 9.54 -3.97 -12.00
CA LYS A 111 9.96 -3.03 -13.06
C LYS A 111 8.99 -3.06 -14.22
N ASP A 112 8.50 -4.25 -14.56
CA ASP A 112 7.55 -4.44 -15.64
C ASP A 112 6.17 -3.87 -15.28
N VAL A 113 5.74 -4.02 -13.99
CA VAL A 113 4.54 -3.34 -13.48
C VAL A 113 4.69 -1.82 -13.54
N VAL A 114 5.85 -1.29 -13.16
CA VAL A 114 6.11 0.17 -13.20
C VAL A 114 6.14 0.70 -14.63
N ALA A 115 6.63 -0.10 -15.59
CA ALA A 115 6.66 0.23 -17.01
C ALA A 115 5.27 0.12 -17.67
N ALA A 116 4.33 -0.63 -17.08
CA ALA A 116 2.97 -0.71 -17.56
C ALA A 116 2.24 0.64 -17.46
N ASP A 117 1.20 0.82 -18.26
CA ASP A 117 0.36 2.02 -18.24
C ASP A 117 -0.53 2.05 -17.00
N CYS A 118 0.06 2.43 -15.85
CA CYS A 118 -0.63 2.55 -14.57
C CYS A 118 -0.46 3.95 -13.96
N ASP A 119 -1.47 4.43 -13.26
CA ASP A 119 -1.43 5.69 -12.50
C ASP A 119 -0.86 5.48 -11.10
N ILE A 120 -1.23 4.38 -10.47
CA ILE A 120 -0.94 4.07 -9.05
C ILE A 120 -0.30 2.69 -8.97
N VAL A 121 0.75 2.55 -8.17
CA VAL A 121 1.35 1.25 -7.84
C VAL A 121 1.14 0.92 -6.37
N LEU A 122 0.61 -0.27 -6.10
CA LEU A 122 0.43 -0.83 -4.77
C LEU A 122 1.66 -1.68 -4.42
N LEU A 123 2.46 -1.24 -3.46
CA LEU A 123 3.66 -1.94 -3.00
C LEU A 123 3.34 -2.75 -1.73
N CYS A 124 3.01 -4.03 -1.92
CA CYS A 124 2.63 -4.97 -0.86
C CYS A 124 3.69 -6.05 -0.59
N THR A 125 4.88 -5.89 -1.13
CA THR A 125 6.04 -6.76 -0.94
C THR A 125 6.58 -6.72 0.49
N PRO A 126 7.48 -7.64 0.90
CA PRO A 126 8.22 -7.51 2.15
C PRO A 126 8.97 -6.18 2.23
N PRO A 127 9.12 -5.60 3.45
CA PRO A 127 9.60 -4.23 3.61
C PRO A 127 11.01 -3.96 3.07
N LEU A 128 11.86 -4.99 3.01
CA LEU A 128 13.22 -4.90 2.45
C LEU A 128 13.25 -4.35 1.01
N PHE A 129 12.23 -4.64 0.23
CA PHE A 129 12.19 -4.26 -1.20
C PHE A 129 11.57 -2.89 -1.45
N ARG A 130 10.80 -2.35 -0.50
CA ARG A 130 9.92 -1.19 -0.72
C ARG A 130 10.65 0.09 -1.08
N ALA A 131 11.77 0.40 -0.41
CA ALA A 131 12.51 1.63 -0.70
C ALA A 131 12.98 1.68 -2.17
N ARG A 132 13.52 0.56 -2.69
CA ARG A 132 13.95 0.44 -4.08
C ARG A 132 12.78 0.50 -5.05
N GLN A 133 11.70 -0.20 -4.75
CA GLN A 133 10.50 -0.24 -5.58
C GLN A 133 9.81 1.13 -5.64
N ALA A 134 9.71 1.83 -4.51
CA ALA A 134 9.15 3.17 -4.44
C ALA A 134 9.96 4.17 -5.28
N ALA A 135 11.31 4.10 -5.22
CA ALA A 135 12.16 4.94 -6.04
C ALA A 135 11.92 4.74 -7.55
N ALA A 136 11.76 3.48 -7.99
CA ALA A 136 11.43 3.17 -9.37
C ALA A 136 10.06 3.71 -9.79
N CYS A 137 9.04 3.59 -8.93
CA CYS A 137 7.70 4.13 -9.18
C CYS A 137 7.74 5.66 -9.36
N VAL A 138 8.43 6.38 -8.46
CA VAL A 138 8.53 7.84 -8.54
C VAL A 138 9.35 8.28 -9.75
N ALA A 139 10.40 7.54 -10.10
CA ALA A 139 11.18 7.80 -11.32
C ALA A 139 10.29 7.73 -12.57
N ALA A 140 9.38 6.76 -12.62
CA ALA A 140 8.41 6.54 -13.71
C ALA A 140 7.14 7.40 -13.62
N GLY A 141 7.03 8.31 -12.65
CA GLY A 141 5.86 9.20 -12.53
C GLY A 141 4.61 8.53 -11.96
N ARG A 142 4.74 7.48 -11.14
CA ARG A 142 3.60 6.75 -10.59
C ARG A 142 3.31 7.19 -9.16
N HIS A 143 2.02 7.35 -8.82
CA HIS A 143 1.56 7.47 -7.43
C HIS A 143 1.75 6.13 -6.70
N ILE A 144 1.92 6.16 -5.37
CA ILE A 144 2.26 4.97 -4.61
C ILE A 144 1.34 4.81 -3.39
N PHE A 145 0.84 3.60 -3.20
CA PHE A 145 0.45 3.09 -1.90
C PHE A 145 1.50 2.07 -1.45
N ALA A 146 2.18 2.32 -0.33
CA ALA A 146 3.20 1.42 0.21
C ALA A 146 2.76 0.84 1.56
N GLU A 147 2.71 -0.48 1.68
CA GLU A 147 2.44 -1.13 2.97
C GLU A 147 3.53 -0.80 4.02
N LYS A 148 3.13 -0.84 5.26
CA LYS A 148 4.04 -0.65 6.40
C LYS A 148 4.83 -1.94 6.72
N PRO A 149 6.01 -1.83 7.30
CA PRO A 149 6.90 -0.66 7.35
C PRO A 149 7.53 -0.36 5.98
N VAL A 150 7.89 0.89 5.75
CA VAL A 150 8.41 1.33 4.44
C VAL A 150 9.86 0.94 4.20
N ALA A 151 10.59 0.58 5.26
CA ALA A 151 11.97 0.10 5.22
C ALA A 151 12.25 -0.79 6.43
N THR A 152 13.35 -1.54 6.39
CA THR A 152 13.81 -2.45 7.47
C THR A 152 15.04 -1.92 8.21
N ASP A 153 15.69 -0.92 7.66
CA ASP A 153 16.98 -0.43 8.15
C ASP A 153 17.12 1.08 7.91
N PRO A 154 18.09 1.76 8.58
CA PRO A 154 18.27 3.21 8.45
C PRO A 154 18.65 3.65 7.04
N ARG A 155 19.39 2.84 6.26
CA ARG A 155 19.77 3.15 4.89
C ARG A 155 18.54 3.15 3.97
N GLY A 156 17.72 2.10 4.07
CA GLY A 156 16.46 1.99 3.35
C GLY A 156 15.50 3.12 3.70
N LEU A 157 15.43 3.51 5.00
CA LEU A 157 14.59 4.63 5.44
C LEU A 157 15.06 5.96 4.82
N ARG A 158 16.36 6.25 4.84
CA ARG A 158 16.91 7.47 4.18
C ARG A 158 16.61 7.48 2.68
N ALA A 159 16.76 6.34 2.00
CA ALA A 159 16.43 6.22 0.58
C ALA A 159 14.94 6.47 0.33
N PHE A 160 14.05 5.94 1.19
CA PHE A 160 12.61 6.16 1.08
C PHE A 160 12.25 7.64 1.32
N LEU A 161 12.85 8.30 2.33
CA LEU A 161 12.64 9.73 2.59
C LEU A 161 13.09 10.61 1.42
N LYS A 162 14.21 10.27 0.77
CA LYS A 162 14.62 10.93 -0.48
C LYS A 162 13.55 10.74 -1.57
N THR A 163 13.06 9.53 -1.73
CA THR A 163 11.98 9.24 -2.70
C THR A 163 10.71 10.05 -2.42
N VAL A 164 10.37 10.30 -1.15
CA VAL A 164 9.23 11.16 -0.77
C VAL A 164 9.48 12.61 -1.20
N ALA A 165 10.70 13.13 -1.06
CA ALA A 165 11.06 14.47 -1.53
C ALA A 165 10.97 14.57 -3.06
N ASP A 166 11.49 13.56 -3.77
CA ASP A 166 11.44 13.48 -5.24
C ASP A 166 9.98 13.39 -5.74
N ALA A 167 9.13 12.61 -5.06
CA ALA A 167 7.70 12.51 -5.36
C ALA A 167 6.98 13.86 -5.21
N LYS A 168 7.27 14.58 -4.11
CA LYS A 168 6.70 15.91 -3.87
C LYS A 168 7.08 16.89 -4.98
N ALA A 169 8.34 16.88 -5.43
CA ALA A 169 8.81 17.73 -6.52
C ALA A 169 8.10 17.41 -7.86
N LYS A 170 7.62 16.18 -8.03
CA LYS A 170 6.88 15.73 -9.23
C LYS A 170 5.36 15.76 -9.07
N ASN A 171 4.81 16.32 -8.00
CA ASN A 171 3.38 16.29 -7.66
C ASN A 171 2.81 14.87 -7.57
N LEU A 172 3.62 13.89 -7.14
CA LEU A 172 3.19 12.52 -6.92
C LEU A 172 2.84 12.30 -5.46
N SER A 173 1.84 11.46 -5.22
CA SER A 173 1.39 11.09 -3.87
C SER A 173 2.00 9.76 -3.46
N ILE A 174 2.50 9.70 -2.22
CA ILE A 174 2.89 8.46 -1.54
C ILE A 174 2.07 8.34 -0.27
N LEU A 175 1.31 7.25 -0.14
CA LEU A 175 0.55 6.92 1.07
C LEU A 175 1.11 5.64 1.68
N SER A 176 1.38 5.66 2.99
CA SER A 176 1.78 4.46 3.74
C SER A 176 0.58 3.79 4.40
N GLY A 177 0.52 2.46 4.34
CA GLY A 177 -0.55 1.61 4.86
C GLY A 177 -0.64 1.55 6.39
N THR A 178 -0.66 2.70 7.07
CA THR A 178 -0.80 2.81 8.54
C THR A 178 -2.28 2.71 8.95
N LEU A 179 -2.85 1.51 8.90
CA LEU A 179 -4.25 1.19 9.12
C LEU A 179 -4.92 1.97 10.27
N HIS A 180 -4.30 1.96 11.47
CA HIS A 180 -4.92 2.56 12.65
C HIS A 180 -5.04 4.08 12.56
N ARG A 181 -4.17 4.74 11.79
CA ARG A 181 -4.22 6.19 11.59
C ARG A 181 -5.49 6.65 10.84
N HIS A 182 -6.09 5.75 10.08
CA HIS A 182 -7.28 5.99 9.24
C HIS A 182 -8.53 5.26 9.76
N SER A 183 -8.42 4.55 10.89
CA SER A 183 -9.55 3.85 11.48
C SER A 183 -10.47 4.82 12.23
N ASN A 184 -11.76 4.83 11.91
CA ASN A 184 -12.76 5.66 12.58
C ASN A 184 -12.78 5.43 14.10
N ARG A 185 -12.52 4.20 14.56
CA ARG A 185 -12.42 3.88 15.99
C ARG A 185 -11.30 4.68 16.66
N PHE A 186 -10.12 4.72 16.07
CA PHE A 186 -8.99 5.47 16.62
C PHE A 186 -9.18 6.99 16.45
N LEU A 187 -9.71 7.44 15.33
CA LEU A 187 -9.96 8.86 15.09
C LEU A 187 -10.94 9.44 16.12
N ARG A 188 -12.01 8.72 16.48
CA ARG A 188 -12.96 9.14 17.50
C ARG A 188 -12.33 9.24 18.90
N GLN A 189 -11.34 8.40 19.23
CA GLN A 189 -10.64 8.44 20.51
C GLN A 189 -9.58 9.53 20.54
N ILE A 190 -8.84 9.72 19.45
CA ILE A 190 -7.77 10.71 19.37
C ILE A 190 -8.30 12.14 19.26
N GLY A 191 -9.48 12.35 18.69
CA GLY A 191 -10.11 13.66 18.55
C GLY A 191 -10.22 14.41 19.89
N PRO A 192 -10.92 13.88 20.89
CA PRO A 192 -11.03 14.49 22.23
C PRO A 192 -9.66 14.73 22.89
N ILE A 193 -8.72 13.78 22.77
CA ILE A 193 -7.37 13.93 23.32
C ILE A 193 -6.66 15.14 22.71
N ARG A 194 -6.76 15.32 21.40
CA ARG A 194 -6.20 16.48 20.69
C ARG A 194 -6.87 17.79 21.06
N ALA A 195 -8.16 17.73 21.41
CA ALA A 195 -8.93 18.87 21.90
C ALA A 195 -8.62 19.23 23.37
N GLY A 196 -7.72 18.49 24.03
CA GLY A 196 -7.29 18.79 25.38
C GLY A 196 -8.07 18.09 26.49
N ALA A 197 -8.94 17.11 26.19
CA ALA A 197 -9.79 16.44 27.18
C ALA A 197 -9.02 15.77 28.34
N ILE A 198 -7.75 15.43 28.14
CA ILE A 198 -6.87 14.84 29.16
C ILE A 198 -5.73 15.80 29.58
N GLY A 199 -5.81 17.09 29.22
CA GLY A 199 -4.76 18.07 29.46
C GLY A 199 -3.48 17.79 28.66
N ARG A 200 -2.35 18.29 29.19
CA ARG A 200 -1.03 18.11 28.55
C ARG A 200 -0.56 16.67 28.65
N ILE A 201 -0.31 16.04 27.52
CA ILE A 201 0.26 14.68 27.46
C ILE A 201 1.75 14.78 27.88
N VAL A 202 2.11 14.12 28.97
CA VAL A 202 3.48 14.08 29.51
C VAL A 202 4.18 12.75 29.22
N ALA A 203 3.41 11.65 29.11
CA ALA A 203 3.92 10.32 28.79
C ALA A 203 2.82 9.47 28.13
N GLY A 204 3.21 8.39 27.48
CA GLY A 204 2.30 7.41 26.90
C GLY A 204 2.91 6.01 26.93
N ARG A 205 2.08 5.01 27.20
CA ARG A 205 2.46 3.59 27.09
C ARG A 205 1.51 2.87 26.14
N VAL A 206 2.05 2.01 25.30
CA VAL A 206 1.28 1.17 24.40
C VAL A 206 1.61 -0.28 24.68
N TYR A 207 0.59 -1.07 24.94
CA TYR A 207 0.72 -2.52 25.10
C TYR A 207 0.09 -3.21 23.90
N ARG A 208 0.82 -4.13 23.31
CA ARG A 208 0.30 -5.02 22.27
C ARG A 208 0.54 -6.46 22.69
N CYS A 209 -0.45 -7.04 23.33
CA CYS A 209 -0.47 -8.46 23.63
C CYS A 209 -1.00 -9.20 22.40
N HIS A 210 -0.20 -10.07 21.84
CA HIS A 210 -0.52 -10.86 20.66
C HIS A 210 -0.21 -12.31 20.93
N GLY A 211 -1.04 -13.24 20.43
CA GLY A 211 -0.72 -14.66 20.44
C GLY A 211 0.50 -14.97 19.56
N ALA A 212 0.80 -16.25 19.42
CA ALA A 212 1.90 -16.69 18.57
C ALA A 212 1.82 -16.11 17.17
N MET A 213 2.93 -15.59 16.67
CA MET A 213 3.05 -15.16 15.28
C MET A 213 2.96 -16.39 14.37
N TRP A 214 2.29 -16.25 13.25
CA TRP A 214 2.30 -17.27 12.22
C TRP A 214 3.75 -17.48 11.72
N VAL A 215 4.10 -18.74 11.51
CA VAL A 215 5.38 -19.16 10.94
C VAL A 215 5.06 -19.93 9.67
N HIS A 216 5.72 -19.61 8.57
CA HIS A 216 5.71 -20.46 7.39
C HIS A 216 6.83 -21.46 7.50
N PRO A 217 6.54 -22.76 7.74
CA PRO A 217 7.59 -23.76 7.72
C PRO A 217 8.20 -23.85 6.33
N ARG A 218 9.51 -23.97 6.26
CA ARG A 218 10.22 -24.16 5.00
C ARG A 218 9.79 -25.48 4.36
N ARG A 219 9.38 -25.43 3.11
CA ARG A 219 9.04 -26.63 2.33
C ARG A 219 10.29 -27.18 1.66
N PRO A 220 10.35 -28.48 1.37
CA PRO A 220 11.48 -29.08 0.64
C PRO A 220 11.79 -28.43 -0.72
N THR A 221 10.77 -27.84 -1.34
CA THR A 221 10.87 -27.14 -2.63
C THR A 221 11.32 -25.68 -2.52
N ASP A 222 11.40 -25.14 -1.32
CA ASP A 222 11.78 -23.73 -1.14
C ASP A 222 13.29 -23.57 -1.29
N THR A 223 13.70 -22.66 -2.14
CA THR A 223 15.09 -22.21 -2.27
C THR A 223 15.42 -21.14 -1.22
N ASN A 224 16.70 -20.81 -1.02
CA ASN A 224 17.09 -19.70 -0.15
C ASN A 224 16.55 -18.34 -0.64
N ALA A 225 16.21 -18.21 -1.92
CA ALA A 225 15.61 -17.01 -2.49
C ALA A 225 14.10 -16.94 -2.32
N SER A 226 13.41 -18.08 -2.13
CA SER A 226 11.95 -18.16 -2.01
C SER A 226 11.46 -18.27 -0.57
N TYR A 227 12.34 -18.59 0.38
CA TYR A 227 12.07 -18.69 1.81
C TYR A 227 12.41 -17.39 2.53
#